data_5b277c7d8e7560a6abe18762b0c1492b
#
_entry.id   5b277c7d8e7560a6abe18762b0c1492b
#
_cell.length_a   1.000
_cell.length_b   1.000
_cell.length_c   1.000
_cell.angle_alpha   90.00
_cell.angle_beta   90.00
_cell.angle_gamma   90.00
#
_symmetry.space_group_name_H-M   'P 1'
#
loop_
_entity.id
_entity.type
_entity.pdbx_description
1 polymer ?
#
loop_
_entity_poly.entity_id
_entity_poly.type
_entity_poly.pdbx_seq_one_letter_code
_entity_poly.pdbx_strand_id
1 'polypeptide(L)'
;MRMKYITFDESRPFDLILLGRVAIDFNPAYNDQVKEEFKPLKNVHMFEKFVGGSPANIAVGVTRHGMKAGFLGKVSDDQFGGYVVDYFNEQGIDTSHITRCTNGEKLGLTFTEMLSPSESSILMYRNCIADLQLSVDDIDEEYIRSAKAILISGTSLAESPSREAAIKAVMLAKRNDTKVIFCL
;
A
#
# COMPACT_ATOMS: atom_id res chain seq x y z
N MET A 1 -15.52 -35.72 -1.12
CA MET A 1 -15.37 -34.45 -1.89
C MET A 1 -13.89 -34.13 -1.97
N ARG A 2 -13.27 -34.18 -3.16
CA ARG A 2 -11.81 -33.89 -3.31
C ARG A 2 -11.64 -32.38 -3.17
N MET A 3 -10.89 -31.91 -2.17
CA MET A 3 -10.57 -30.49 -2.05
C MET A 3 -9.83 -30.05 -3.31
N LYS A 4 -10.31 -28.99 -3.96
CA LYS A 4 -9.67 -28.39 -5.12
C LYS A 4 -8.68 -27.35 -4.59
N TYR A 5 -7.41 -27.66 -4.61
CA TYR A 5 -6.37 -26.70 -4.23
C TYR A 5 -6.21 -25.64 -5.31
N ILE A 6 -5.89 -24.41 -4.90
CA ILE A 6 -5.48 -23.35 -5.82
C ILE A 6 -4.09 -23.70 -6.34
N THR A 7 -3.92 -23.67 -7.65
CA THR A 7 -2.62 -23.82 -8.30
C THR A 7 -2.16 -22.50 -8.87
N PHE A 8 -0.86 -22.25 -8.81
CA PHE A 8 -0.23 -21.06 -9.37
C PHE A 8 0.59 -21.41 -10.60
N ASP A 9 0.72 -20.48 -11.52
CA ASP A 9 1.62 -20.57 -12.67
C ASP A 9 3.02 -20.13 -12.21
N GLU A 10 3.87 -21.10 -11.93
CA GLU A 10 5.24 -20.87 -11.41
C GLU A 10 6.17 -20.22 -12.44
N SER A 11 5.78 -20.09 -13.70
CA SER A 11 6.57 -19.42 -14.74
C SER A 11 6.49 -17.88 -14.64
N ARG A 12 5.55 -17.35 -13.87
CA ARG A 12 5.33 -15.89 -13.75
C ARG A 12 6.41 -15.23 -12.90
N PRO A 13 6.93 -14.07 -13.35
CA PRO A 13 8.05 -13.40 -12.68
C PRO A 13 7.71 -12.85 -11.29
N PHE A 14 6.46 -12.45 -11.04
CA PHE A 14 6.03 -11.96 -9.72
C PHE A 14 5.17 -12.99 -8.99
N ASP A 15 5.43 -13.13 -7.69
CA ASP A 15 4.57 -13.95 -6.83
C ASP A 15 3.28 -13.19 -6.48
N LEU A 16 3.39 -11.88 -6.21
CA LEU A 16 2.26 -11.06 -5.80
C LEU A 16 2.39 -9.61 -6.29
N ILE A 17 1.34 -9.08 -6.90
CA ILE A 17 1.16 -7.65 -7.11
C ILE A 17 0.17 -7.14 -6.07
N LEU A 18 0.49 -6.01 -5.44
CA LEU A 18 -0.33 -5.36 -4.43
C LEU A 18 -0.96 -4.11 -5.05
N LEU A 19 -2.31 -4.03 -5.05
CA LEU A 19 -3.03 -2.85 -5.49
C LEU A 19 -3.69 -2.18 -4.30
N GLY A 20 -3.41 -0.90 -4.11
CA GLY A 20 -4.11 -0.12 -3.11
C GLY A 20 -3.30 0.97 -2.43
N ARG A 21 -3.65 1.22 -1.18
CA ARG A 21 -3.18 2.37 -0.41
C ARG A 21 -1.71 2.24 -0.01
N VAL A 22 -1.00 3.34 -0.18
CA VAL A 22 0.24 3.64 0.52
C VAL A 22 0.13 5.01 1.21
N ALA A 23 0.70 5.14 2.38
CA ALA A 23 0.61 6.33 3.22
C ALA A 23 1.92 6.57 3.97
N ILE A 24 2.03 7.71 4.63
CA ILE A 24 3.08 7.97 5.60
C ILE A 24 2.46 7.90 7.01
N ASP A 25 2.99 7.02 7.83
CA ASP A 25 2.62 6.91 9.22
C ASP A 25 3.66 7.65 10.09
N PHE A 26 3.18 8.56 10.93
CA PHE A 26 3.96 9.28 11.93
C PHE A 26 3.65 8.72 13.30
N ASN A 27 4.60 8.02 13.88
CA ASN A 27 4.50 7.48 15.22
C ASN A 27 5.26 8.39 16.20
N PRO A 28 4.78 8.59 17.46
CA PRO A 28 5.53 9.31 18.48
C PRO A 28 6.91 8.68 18.64
N ALA A 29 7.95 9.52 18.58
CA ALA A 29 9.30 9.07 18.87
C ALA A 29 9.45 8.77 20.36
N TYR A 30 10.13 7.65 20.66
CA TYR A 30 10.59 7.29 21.99
C TYR A 30 12.08 6.98 21.93
N ASN A 31 12.91 7.87 22.44
CA ASN A 31 14.37 7.79 22.33
C ASN A 31 15.05 8.50 23.48
N ASP A 32 16.36 8.72 23.39
CA ASP A 32 17.14 9.38 24.46
C ASP A 32 16.72 10.82 24.73
N GLN A 33 16.09 11.50 23.78
CA GLN A 33 15.59 12.88 23.93
C GLN A 33 14.13 12.93 24.41
N VAL A 34 13.33 11.87 24.09
CA VAL A 34 11.92 11.79 24.43
C VAL A 34 11.69 10.58 25.30
N LYS A 35 11.53 10.79 26.62
CA LYS A 35 11.38 9.73 27.62
C LYS A 35 9.93 9.42 27.98
N GLU A 36 9.00 10.33 27.68
CA GLU A 36 7.58 10.12 27.91
C GLU A 36 6.97 9.36 26.71
N GLU A 37 6.70 8.09 26.91
CA GLU A 37 6.18 7.18 25.88
C GLU A 37 4.69 7.41 25.60
N PHE A 38 3.90 7.60 26.64
CA PHE A 38 2.44 7.71 26.51
C PHE A 38 1.98 9.15 26.75
N LYS A 39 1.37 9.74 25.71
CA LYS A 39 0.84 11.11 25.77
C LYS A 39 -0.17 11.38 24.66
N PRO A 40 -1.08 12.34 24.87
CA PRO A 40 -1.98 12.81 23.84
C PRO A 40 -1.22 13.40 22.65
N LEU A 41 -1.74 13.18 21.43
CA LEU A 41 -1.12 13.60 20.19
C LEU A 41 -0.75 15.10 20.19
N LYS A 42 -1.57 15.96 20.79
CA LYS A 42 -1.31 17.40 20.93
C LYS A 42 -0.04 17.74 21.72
N ASN A 43 0.50 16.79 22.49
CA ASN A 43 1.71 16.94 23.30
C ASN A 43 2.92 16.22 22.67
N VAL A 44 2.75 15.59 21.51
CA VAL A 44 3.83 14.93 20.77
C VAL A 44 4.63 15.99 20.00
N HIS A 45 5.91 16.11 20.28
CA HIS A 45 6.80 17.07 19.64
C HIS A 45 7.78 16.44 18.64
N MET A 46 7.97 15.11 18.71
CA MET A 46 8.84 14.38 17.80
C MET A 46 8.13 13.15 17.27
N PHE A 47 8.26 12.93 15.97
CA PHE A 47 7.72 11.79 15.27
C PHE A 47 8.79 11.06 14.48
N GLU A 48 8.67 9.75 14.42
CA GLU A 48 9.33 8.91 13.43
C GLU A 48 8.37 8.62 12.28
N LYS A 49 8.86 8.67 11.05
CA LYS A 49 8.03 8.42 9.87
C LYS A 49 8.30 7.03 9.31
N PHE A 50 7.23 6.39 8.88
CA PHE A 50 7.26 5.06 8.25
C PHE A 50 6.40 5.06 6.99
N VAL A 51 6.72 4.17 6.05
CA VAL A 51 5.78 3.85 4.98
C VAL A 51 4.69 2.96 5.57
N GLY A 52 3.45 3.41 5.44
CA GLY A 52 2.26 2.73 5.95
C GLY A 52 1.28 2.37 4.84
N GLY A 53 0.16 1.79 5.26
CA GLY A 53 -0.87 1.24 4.38
C GLY A 53 -0.81 -0.28 4.32
N SER A 54 -1.97 -0.94 4.44
CA SER A 54 -2.03 -2.41 4.48
C SER A 54 -1.37 -3.09 3.26
N PRO A 55 -1.63 -2.68 2.00
CA PRO A 55 -0.96 -3.28 0.85
C PRO A 55 0.56 -3.05 0.88
N ALA A 56 1.02 -1.87 1.30
CA ALA A 56 2.44 -1.56 1.40
C ALA A 56 3.14 -2.46 2.42
N ASN A 57 2.55 -2.63 3.60
CA ASN A 57 3.08 -3.51 4.64
C ASN A 57 3.12 -4.98 4.20
N ILE A 58 2.10 -5.43 3.46
CA ILE A 58 2.06 -6.79 2.89
C ILE A 58 3.16 -6.95 1.84
N ALA A 59 3.37 -5.97 0.96
CA ALA A 59 4.44 -6.02 -0.05
C ALA A 59 5.81 -6.21 0.59
N VAL A 60 6.12 -5.42 1.63
CA VAL A 60 7.37 -5.54 2.40
C VAL A 60 7.46 -6.91 3.09
N GLY A 61 6.37 -7.40 3.68
CA GLY A 61 6.33 -8.72 4.29
C GLY A 61 6.64 -9.84 3.28
N VAL A 62 6.02 -9.78 2.11
CA VAL A 62 6.20 -10.75 1.02
C VAL A 62 7.66 -10.79 0.55
N THR A 63 8.29 -9.63 0.31
CA THR A 63 9.69 -9.57 -0.12
C THR A 63 10.66 -10.06 0.96
N ARG A 64 10.42 -9.74 2.23
CA ARG A 64 11.23 -10.24 3.35
C ARG A 64 11.15 -11.76 3.54
N HIS A 65 10.09 -12.39 3.04
CA HIS A 65 9.97 -13.85 2.95
C HIS A 65 10.55 -14.45 1.66
N GLY A 66 11.30 -13.67 0.87
CA GLY A 66 11.98 -14.12 -0.33
C GLY A 66 11.11 -14.24 -1.57
N MET A 67 9.88 -13.75 -1.52
CA MET A 67 8.98 -13.71 -2.67
C MET A 67 9.14 -12.40 -3.46
N LYS A 68 8.80 -12.41 -4.74
CA LYS A 68 8.88 -11.24 -5.62
C LYS A 68 7.55 -10.49 -5.61
N ALA A 69 7.55 -9.28 -5.09
CA ALA A 69 6.39 -8.40 -5.05
C ALA A 69 6.52 -7.21 -6.00
N GLY A 70 5.37 -6.78 -6.55
CA GLY A 70 5.23 -5.52 -7.24
C GLY A 70 4.12 -4.69 -6.63
N PHE A 71 4.19 -3.37 -6.76
CA PHE A 71 3.18 -2.47 -6.25
C PHE A 71 2.54 -1.67 -7.38
N LEU A 72 1.20 -1.71 -7.44
CA LEU A 72 0.39 -0.95 -8.36
C LEU A 72 -0.39 0.10 -7.57
N GLY A 73 -0.06 1.37 -7.80
CA GLY A 73 -0.65 2.44 -7.01
C GLY A 73 -0.23 3.83 -7.46
N LYS A 74 -0.69 4.83 -6.72
CA LYS A 74 -0.40 6.23 -7.00
C LYS A 74 0.17 6.93 -5.78
N VAL A 75 1.20 7.75 -6.02
CA VAL A 75 1.84 8.56 -4.97
C VAL A 75 1.79 10.05 -5.33
N SER A 76 2.01 10.91 -4.34
CA SER A 76 2.13 12.35 -4.56
C SER A 76 3.38 12.69 -5.36
N ASP A 77 3.34 13.81 -6.08
CA ASP A 77 4.52 14.39 -6.74
C ASP A 77 5.23 15.36 -5.80
N ASP A 78 5.77 14.81 -4.70
CA ASP A 78 6.52 15.54 -3.68
C ASP A 78 7.53 14.62 -2.98
N GLN A 79 8.18 15.13 -1.92
CA GLN A 79 9.19 14.43 -1.14
C GLN A 79 8.67 13.16 -0.48
N PHE A 80 7.39 13.10 -0.10
CA PHE A 80 6.81 11.89 0.49
C PHE A 80 6.55 10.82 -0.56
N GLY A 81 6.09 11.20 -1.76
CA GLY A 81 6.00 10.25 -2.87
C GLY A 81 7.36 9.69 -3.29
N GLY A 82 8.41 10.55 -3.31
CA GLY A 82 9.80 10.13 -3.50
C GLY A 82 10.24 9.11 -2.45
N TYR A 83 10.03 9.44 -1.17
CA TYR A 83 10.39 8.57 -0.05
C TYR A 83 9.74 7.17 -0.14
N VAL A 84 8.49 7.08 -0.55
CA VAL A 84 7.81 5.78 -0.72
C VAL A 84 8.47 4.95 -1.81
N VAL A 85 8.75 5.57 -2.97
CA VAL A 85 9.37 4.86 -4.10
C VAL A 85 10.77 4.37 -3.74
N ASP A 86 11.57 5.23 -3.11
CA ASP A 86 12.92 4.87 -2.66
C ASP A 86 12.88 3.71 -1.66
N TYR A 87 12.00 3.81 -0.65
CA TYR A 87 11.81 2.75 0.34
C TYR A 87 11.40 1.42 -0.28
N PHE A 88 10.47 1.42 -1.24
CA PHE A 88 10.06 0.19 -1.91
C PHE A 88 11.19 -0.43 -2.73
N ASN A 89 11.97 0.40 -3.44
CA ASN A 89 13.15 -0.07 -4.17
C ASN A 89 14.18 -0.70 -3.22
N GLU A 90 14.44 -0.09 -2.06
CA GLU A 90 15.32 -0.64 -1.01
C GLU A 90 14.82 -1.98 -0.47
N GLN A 91 13.51 -2.19 -0.39
CA GLN A 91 12.91 -3.46 0.02
C GLN A 91 12.83 -4.49 -1.12
N GLY A 92 13.26 -4.15 -2.36
CA GLY A 92 13.20 -5.03 -3.52
C GLY A 92 11.80 -5.23 -4.10
N ILE A 93 10.90 -4.27 -3.87
CA ILE A 93 9.56 -4.24 -4.45
C ILE A 93 9.63 -3.55 -5.81
N ASP A 94 9.04 -4.14 -6.85
CA ASP A 94 8.92 -3.50 -8.14
C ASP A 94 7.99 -2.27 -8.07
N THR A 95 8.50 -1.12 -8.50
CA THR A 95 7.83 0.19 -8.48
C THR A 95 7.46 0.70 -9.87
N SER A 96 7.64 -0.11 -10.91
CA SER A 96 7.44 0.30 -12.31
C SER A 96 6.00 0.75 -12.62
N HIS A 97 5.04 0.32 -11.81
CA HIS A 97 3.62 0.67 -11.92
C HIS A 97 3.12 1.56 -10.77
N ILE A 98 4.05 2.28 -10.13
CA ILE A 98 3.70 3.40 -9.25
C ILE A 98 3.72 4.68 -10.07
N THR A 99 2.55 5.29 -10.25
CA THR A 99 2.42 6.57 -10.95
C THR A 99 2.36 7.74 -9.98
N ARG A 100 2.70 8.95 -10.46
CA ARG A 100 2.63 10.17 -9.65
C ARG A 100 1.39 10.98 -9.99
N CYS A 101 0.75 11.52 -8.98
CA CYS A 101 -0.28 12.53 -9.15
C CYS A 101 0.34 13.88 -9.46
N THR A 102 -0.22 14.62 -10.44
CA THR A 102 0.32 15.90 -10.90
C THR A 102 -0.59 17.09 -10.60
N ASN A 103 -1.79 16.86 -10.01
CA ASN A 103 -2.76 17.92 -9.75
C ASN A 103 -2.74 18.41 -8.30
N GLY A 104 -1.68 18.08 -7.55
CA GLY A 104 -1.50 18.51 -6.17
C GLY A 104 -2.01 17.57 -5.09
N GLU A 105 -2.49 16.39 -5.47
CA GLU A 105 -2.90 15.34 -4.53
C GLU A 105 -1.70 14.91 -3.66
N LYS A 106 -1.98 14.61 -2.40
CA LYS A 106 -0.97 14.26 -1.41
C LYS A 106 -1.06 12.80 -1.00
N LEU A 107 0.02 12.26 -0.44
CA LEU A 107 -0.10 11.00 0.28
C LEU A 107 -0.99 11.16 1.52
N GLY A 108 -1.74 10.11 1.84
CA GLY A 108 -2.43 10.05 3.11
C GLY A 108 -1.41 10.08 4.26
N LEU A 109 -1.69 10.89 5.29
CA LEU A 109 -0.88 10.97 6.49
C LEU A 109 -1.65 10.39 7.67
N THR A 110 -0.97 9.57 8.45
CA THR A 110 -1.52 8.97 9.67
C THR A 110 -0.65 9.38 10.85
N PHE A 111 -1.26 9.90 11.91
CA PHE A 111 -0.59 10.22 13.15
C PHE A 111 -1.13 9.31 14.25
N THR A 112 -0.25 8.52 14.85
CA THR A 112 -0.61 7.63 15.94
C THR A 112 -0.53 8.35 17.27
N GLU A 113 -1.53 8.19 18.10
CA GLU A 113 -1.56 8.57 19.50
C GLU A 113 -1.46 7.34 20.38
N MET A 114 -0.56 7.36 21.34
CA MET A 114 -0.41 6.29 22.33
C MET A 114 -0.65 6.87 23.72
N LEU A 115 -1.75 6.48 24.36
CA LEU A 115 -2.17 6.98 25.68
C LEU A 115 -1.78 6.01 26.79
N SER A 116 -1.68 4.71 26.50
CA SER A 116 -1.23 3.66 27.42
C SER A 116 -0.77 2.43 26.61
N PRO A 117 -0.24 1.37 27.23
CA PRO A 117 0.07 0.12 26.54
C PRO A 117 -1.13 -0.56 25.86
N SER A 118 -2.35 -0.20 26.26
CA SER A 118 -3.60 -0.80 25.74
C SER A 118 -4.52 0.21 25.07
N GLU A 119 -4.16 1.49 25.04
CA GLU A 119 -5.00 2.54 24.48
C GLU A 119 -4.22 3.38 23.47
N SER A 120 -4.68 3.33 22.24
CA SER A 120 -4.13 4.12 21.13
C SER A 120 -5.23 4.62 20.23
N SER A 121 -4.99 5.71 19.53
CA SER A 121 -5.87 6.22 18.49
C SER A 121 -5.08 6.70 17.27
N ILE A 122 -5.78 6.97 16.17
CA ILE A 122 -5.18 7.39 14.92
C ILE A 122 -5.90 8.62 14.40
N LEU A 123 -5.14 9.69 14.15
CA LEU A 123 -5.58 10.83 13.35
C LEU A 123 -5.13 10.65 11.92
N MET A 124 -6.08 10.61 10.99
CA MET A 124 -5.80 10.29 9.60
C MET A 124 -6.26 11.43 8.67
N TYR A 125 -5.34 11.95 7.85
CA TYR A 125 -5.66 12.89 6.78
C TYR A 125 -5.80 12.14 5.46
N ARG A 126 -7.05 12.07 4.95
CA ARG A 126 -7.40 11.33 3.73
C ARG A 126 -8.16 12.16 2.69
N ASN A 127 -8.10 13.47 2.74
CA ASN A 127 -8.74 14.33 1.76
C ASN A 127 -7.82 14.55 0.56
N CYS A 128 -8.32 14.40 -0.66
CA CYS A 128 -7.59 14.60 -1.91
C CYS A 128 -6.25 13.82 -1.96
N ILE A 129 -6.31 12.54 -1.61
CA ILE A 129 -5.11 11.69 -1.53
C ILE A 129 -4.86 10.94 -2.83
N ALA A 130 -3.56 10.69 -3.08
CA ALA A 130 -3.04 10.12 -4.32
C ALA A 130 -3.55 8.70 -4.58
N ASP A 131 -3.61 7.84 -3.56
CA ASP A 131 -4.04 6.45 -3.71
C ASP A 131 -5.48 6.31 -4.22
N LEU A 132 -6.35 7.28 -3.94
CA LEU A 132 -7.72 7.32 -4.46
C LEU A 132 -7.81 7.85 -5.91
N GLN A 133 -6.74 8.39 -6.47
CA GLN A 133 -6.66 8.86 -7.85
C GLN A 133 -6.16 7.78 -8.83
N LEU A 134 -5.92 6.57 -8.36
CA LEU A 134 -5.63 5.46 -9.27
C LEU A 134 -6.79 5.25 -10.21
N SER A 135 -6.53 5.31 -11.52
CA SER A 135 -7.57 5.28 -12.55
C SER A 135 -7.50 4.00 -13.40
N VAL A 136 -8.50 3.77 -14.21
CA VAL A 136 -8.51 2.64 -15.15
C VAL A 136 -7.35 2.70 -16.15
N ASP A 137 -6.83 3.90 -16.46
CA ASP A 137 -5.71 4.07 -17.39
C ASP A 137 -4.37 3.66 -16.76
N ASP A 138 -4.26 3.66 -15.44
CA ASP A 138 -3.08 3.20 -14.71
C ASP A 138 -3.00 1.65 -14.64
N ILE A 139 -4.05 0.93 -15.08
CA ILE A 139 -4.11 -0.53 -14.97
C ILE A 139 -3.61 -1.19 -16.24
N ASP A 140 -2.41 -1.76 -16.16
CA ASP A 140 -1.74 -2.50 -17.22
C ASP A 140 -2.05 -4.01 -17.13
N GLU A 141 -2.60 -4.56 -18.21
CA GLU A 141 -2.96 -5.98 -18.29
C GLU A 141 -1.74 -6.89 -18.27
N GLU A 142 -0.66 -6.51 -18.95
CA GLU A 142 0.57 -7.30 -19.02
C GLU A 142 1.21 -7.42 -17.62
N TYR A 143 1.20 -6.32 -16.88
CA TYR A 143 1.70 -6.33 -15.51
C TYR A 143 0.88 -7.26 -14.61
N ILE A 144 -0.45 -7.19 -14.69
CA ILE A 144 -1.32 -8.11 -13.94
C ILE A 144 -1.07 -9.57 -14.33
N ARG A 145 -0.90 -9.84 -15.64
CA ARG A 145 -0.63 -11.18 -16.16
C ARG A 145 0.73 -11.72 -15.71
N SER A 146 1.68 -10.85 -15.42
CA SER A 146 3.03 -11.22 -14.98
C SER A 146 3.08 -11.76 -13.55
N ALA A 147 1.99 -11.69 -12.78
CA ALA A 147 1.94 -12.14 -11.40
C ALA A 147 1.13 -13.43 -11.22
N LYS A 148 1.56 -14.29 -10.28
CA LYS A 148 0.81 -15.46 -9.84
C LYS A 148 -0.51 -15.08 -9.17
N ALA A 149 -0.48 -13.97 -8.40
CA ALA A 149 -1.65 -13.41 -7.73
C ALA A 149 -1.60 -11.88 -7.69
N ILE A 150 -2.78 -11.27 -7.57
CA ILE A 150 -2.94 -9.86 -7.23
C ILE A 150 -3.74 -9.75 -5.93
N LEU A 151 -3.27 -8.89 -5.01
CA LEU A 151 -4.01 -8.54 -3.80
C LEU A 151 -4.67 -7.18 -3.99
N ILE A 152 -5.97 -7.12 -3.76
CA ILE A 152 -6.77 -5.90 -3.78
C ILE A 152 -7.11 -5.52 -2.35
N SER A 153 -6.74 -4.32 -1.94
CA SER A 153 -7.14 -3.77 -0.64
C SER A 153 -8.55 -3.19 -0.70
N GLY A 154 -9.37 -3.46 0.30
CA GLY A 154 -10.70 -2.88 0.44
C GLY A 154 -10.70 -1.35 0.47
N THR A 155 -9.60 -0.72 0.89
CA THR A 155 -9.47 0.74 0.86
C THR A 155 -9.49 1.34 -0.55
N SER A 156 -9.08 0.58 -1.59
CA SER A 156 -9.15 1.02 -2.99
C SER A 156 -10.58 1.02 -3.55
N LEU A 157 -11.52 0.39 -2.85
CA LEU A 157 -12.93 0.39 -3.22
C LEU A 157 -13.75 1.53 -2.57
N ALA A 158 -13.11 2.38 -1.79
CA ALA A 158 -13.79 3.42 -1.02
C ALA A 158 -14.54 4.41 -1.94
N GLU A 159 -13.88 4.91 -2.97
CA GLU A 159 -14.45 5.88 -3.90
C GLU A 159 -13.80 5.83 -5.28
N SER A 160 -14.43 6.46 -6.26
CA SER A 160 -13.92 6.64 -7.63
C SER A 160 -12.79 7.68 -7.66
N PRO A 161 -11.81 7.57 -8.57
CA PRO A 161 -11.68 6.57 -9.63
C PRO A 161 -11.03 5.25 -9.18
N SER A 162 -10.49 5.14 -7.95
CA SER A 162 -9.73 3.95 -7.52
C SER A 162 -10.59 2.69 -7.48
N ARG A 163 -11.88 2.82 -7.20
CA ARG A 163 -12.85 1.71 -7.24
C ARG A 163 -12.92 1.08 -8.62
N GLU A 164 -13.08 1.88 -9.67
CA GLU A 164 -13.15 1.41 -11.06
C GLU A 164 -11.83 0.77 -11.51
N ALA A 165 -10.70 1.36 -11.09
CA ALA A 165 -9.37 0.79 -11.33
C ALA A 165 -9.23 -0.60 -10.68
N ALA A 166 -9.62 -0.75 -9.42
CA ALA A 166 -9.59 -2.02 -8.71
C ALA A 166 -10.50 -3.06 -9.37
N ILE A 167 -11.71 -2.69 -9.79
CA ILE A 167 -12.64 -3.57 -10.52
C ILE A 167 -12.01 -4.02 -11.86
N LYS A 168 -11.44 -3.08 -12.64
CA LYS A 168 -10.74 -3.42 -13.89
C LYS A 168 -9.61 -4.41 -13.63
N ALA A 169 -8.79 -4.18 -12.59
CA ALA A 169 -7.69 -5.07 -12.23
C ALA A 169 -8.19 -6.49 -11.92
N VAL A 170 -9.27 -6.63 -11.17
CA VAL A 170 -9.90 -7.93 -10.87
C VAL A 170 -10.40 -8.62 -12.15
N MET A 171 -11.05 -7.88 -13.05
CA MET A 171 -11.54 -8.44 -14.31
C MET A 171 -10.41 -8.96 -15.21
N LEU A 172 -9.32 -8.18 -15.31
CA LEU A 172 -8.12 -8.58 -16.04
C LEU A 172 -7.42 -9.77 -15.40
N ALA A 173 -7.29 -9.78 -14.08
CA ALA A 173 -6.71 -10.89 -13.34
C ALA A 173 -7.47 -12.20 -13.61
N LYS A 174 -8.80 -12.17 -13.55
CA LYS A 174 -9.64 -13.33 -13.85
C LYS A 174 -9.49 -13.81 -15.30
N ARG A 175 -9.39 -12.89 -16.26
CA ARG A 175 -9.21 -13.20 -17.68
C ARG A 175 -7.87 -13.89 -17.95
N ASN A 176 -6.83 -13.52 -17.20
CA ASN A 176 -5.47 -14.01 -17.36
C ASN A 176 -5.10 -15.12 -16.36
N ASP A 177 -6.05 -15.70 -15.66
CA ASP A 177 -5.84 -16.73 -14.62
C ASP A 177 -4.88 -16.29 -13.51
N THR A 178 -4.71 -14.97 -13.30
CA THR A 178 -4.04 -14.42 -12.13
C THR A 178 -4.98 -14.56 -10.94
N LYS A 179 -4.53 -15.15 -9.85
CA LYS A 179 -5.37 -15.37 -8.67
C LYS A 179 -5.65 -14.04 -7.97
N VAL A 180 -6.87 -13.85 -7.46
CA VAL A 180 -7.27 -12.63 -6.77
C VAL A 180 -7.37 -12.91 -5.28
N ILE A 181 -6.64 -12.12 -4.51
CA ILE A 181 -6.71 -12.09 -3.04
C ILE A 181 -7.38 -10.78 -2.66
N PHE A 182 -8.34 -10.85 -1.77
CA PHE A 182 -9.04 -9.67 -1.28
C PHE A 182 -8.78 -9.47 0.21
N CYS A 183 -8.25 -8.30 0.59
CA CYS A 183 -8.00 -7.91 1.97
C CYS A 183 -8.96 -6.78 2.35
N LEU A 184 -9.85 -7.05 3.33
CA LEU A 184 -10.81 -6.08 3.86
C LEU A 184 -10.16 -5.13 4.87
#